data_2e19da2f1bac7108e45f2e5825eaeafa
#
_entry.id   2e19da2f1bac7108e45f2e5825eaeafa
#
_cell.length_a   1.000
_cell.length_b   1.000
_cell.length_c   1.000
_cell.angle_alpha   90.00
_cell.angle_beta   90.00
_cell.angle_gamma   90.00
#
_symmetry.space_group_name_H-M   'P 1'
#
loop_
_entity.id
_entity.type
_entity.pdbx_description
1 polymer ?
#
loop_
_entity_poly.entity_id
_entity_poly.type
_entity_poly.pdbx_seq_one_letter_code
_entity_poly.pdbx_strand_id
1 'polypeptide(L)'
;MPIVAQSTETTDWVSRFADEVIEESERRAPGKPVVVVASGLSPSGPIHLGNLREVMTPHLVADEIRRRGHQVRHLISWDDYDRYRKVPAGIAGVDDSWQEHIGKPLTSVPAPKGSAHPNWAEHFKAAMIEALAELGVEFDGISQTAQYTSGVYREQILHAMRHRGEIDAILDQYRTKKAPAKKQQQKPVDEAELEAAEGSGAAAEDDGSSGAAGYFPYKPYCGNCEKDLTTVIAYDDDSTELTYTCTVCGFSETVRLNEFNRGKLVWKVDWPMRWAYEGVIFEPSGVDHSSPGSSFQVGGQIVGIFGGKQPIGPMYAFVGISGMAKMSSSRGGVPTPADALKIMEPQLLRWLYARRRPNQSFKIAFDQEIQRLYDEWDKLDGKVTDGSALPGDVAAHSRAVRTAAGELPRTSRPLPYRTLASVADITAGHQDQALRILSDLDPQNPLGSLDEARPRYDKAEAWINTHVPADQRTIVRDEPDAELLKSLDEASQQSLRLLLDGLDSHWSLDGLTHLVYGVPKVQAGFSADATPKELPSEIKTAQRSFFALLYHLLVGRDTGPRLPTLLLAVGQERVRSLLGE
;
A
#
# COMPACT_ATOMS: atom_id res chain seq x y z
N MET A 1 25.07 -36.56 26.57
CA MET A 1 25.24 -35.63 25.45
C MET A 1 23.86 -35.39 24.85
N PRO A 2 23.28 -34.20 24.94
CA PRO A 2 22.05 -33.91 24.26
C PRO A 2 22.34 -33.64 22.79
N ILE A 3 21.61 -34.34 21.92
CA ILE A 3 21.61 -34.13 20.48
C ILE A 3 20.97 -32.77 20.23
N VAL A 4 21.78 -31.80 19.82
CA VAL A 4 21.30 -30.53 19.29
C VAL A 4 20.62 -30.84 17.95
N ALA A 5 19.29 -30.80 17.93
CA ALA A 5 18.52 -30.84 16.70
C ALA A 5 18.89 -29.60 15.89
N GLN A 6 19.64 -29.79 14.80
CA GLN A 6 19.80 -28.78 13.78
C GLN A 6 18.41 -28.51 13.15
N SER A 7 17.79 -27.38 13.51
CA SER A 7 16.62 -26.90 12.82
C SER A 7 17.04 -26.49 11.42
N THR A 8 16.62 -27.25 10.42
CA THR A 8 16.61 -26.82 9.03
C THR A 8 15.45 -25.83 8.82
N GLU A 9 15.46 -24.73 9.55
CA GLU A 9 14.56 -23.61 9.28
C GLU A 9 15.01 -22.94 7.98
N THR A 10 14.20 -23.09 6.95
CA THR A 10 14.27 -22.24 5.77
C THR A 10 13.93 -20.82 6.22
N THR A 11 14.97 -20.06 6.56
CA THR A 11 14.87 -18.69 7.08
C THR A 11 14.15 -17.81 6.04
N ASP A 12 12.98 -17.27 6.40
CA ASP A 12 12.28 -16.31 5.55
C ASP A 12 13.11 -15.02 5.38
N TRP A 13 12.75 -14.18 4.43
CA TRP A 13 13.52 -12.97 4.10
C TRP A 13 13.62 -11.98 5.28
N VAL A 14 12.59 -11.88 6.11
CA VAL A 14 12.57 -10.98 7.28
C VAL A 14 13.54 -11.46 8.33
N SER A 15 13.50 -12.76 8.68
CA SER A 15 14.44 -13.37 9.63
C SER A 15 15.88 -13.21 9.19
N ARG A 16 16.17 -13.40 7.89
CA ARG A 16 17.51 -13.22 7.35
C ARG A 16 18.00 -11.79 7.48
N PHE A 17 17.20 -10.78 7.12
CA PHE A 17 17.60 -9.39 7.33
C PHE A 17 17.71 -9.03 8.80
N ALA A 18 16.87 -9.59 9.68
CA ALA A 18 17.00 -9.38 11.10
C ALA A 18 18.35 -9.92 11.63
N ASP A 19 18.80 -11.11 11.17
CA ASP A 19 20.12 -11.65 11.49
C ASP A 19 21.24 -10.72 11.04
N GLU A 20 21.23 -10.29 9.75
CA GLU A 20 22.24 -9.40 9.18
C GLU A 20 22.30 -8.04 9.92
N VAL A 21 21.14 -7.49 10.29
CA VAL A 21 21.03 -6.19 10.97
C VAL A 21 21.51 -6.28 12.42
N ILE A 22 21.18 -7.35 13.14
CA ILE A 22 21.65 -7.57 14.51
C ILE A 22 23.19 -7.73 14.51
N GLU A 23 23.72 -8.56 13.61
CA GLU A 23 25.17 -8.77 13.49
C GLU A 23 25.91 -7.47 13.14
N GLU A 24 25.40 -6.69 12.19
CA GLU A 24 25.98 -5.40 11.82
C GLU A 24 25.90 -4.39 12.97
N SER A 25 24.79 -4.35 13.69
CA SER A 25 24.63 -3.48 14.85
C SER A 25 25.65 -3.78 15.95
N GLU A 26 25.83 -5.06 16.30
CA GLU A 26 26.85 -5.51 17.27
C GLU A 26 28.27 -5.22 16.78
N ARG A 27 28.53 -5.32 15.48
CA ARG A 27 29.84 -5.00 14.89
C ARG A 27 30.15 -3.51 14.95
N ARG A 28 29.13 -2.63 14.81
CA ARG A 28 29.31 -1.17 14.90
C ARG A 28 29.46 -0.69 16.33
N ALA A 29 28.68 -1.28 17.24
CA ALA A 29 28.65 -0.92 18.66
C ALA A 29 28.42 -2.16 19.52
N PRO A 30 29.48 -2.83 20.02
CA PRO A 30 29.34 -4.03 20.84
C PRO A 30 28.55 -3.79 22.13
N GLY A 31 27.79 -4.76 22.60
CA GLY A 31 27.11 -4.71 23.88
C GLY A 31 25.59 -4.47 23.77
N LYS A 32 24.96 -5.02 22.76
CA LYS A 32 23.52 -4.92 22.49
C LYS A 32 23.02 -3.47 22.33
N PRO A 33 23.54 -2.76 21.34
CA PRO A 33 23.11 -1.39 21.08
C PRO A 33 21.64 -1.33 20.67
N VAL A 34 21.02 -0.15 20.76
CA VAL A 34 19.73 0.09 20.15
C VAL A 34 19.89 0.02 18.63
N VAL A 35 19.17 -0.90 18.00
CA VAL A 35 19.19 -1.05 16.54
C VAL A 35 18.33 0.05 15.92
N VAL A 36 18.89 0.84 15.00
CA VAL A 36 18.16 1.89 14.30
C VAL A 36 17.84 1.42 12.88
N VAL A 37 16.55 1.34 12.56
CA VAL A 37 16.05 1.12 11.21
C VAL A 37 15.29 2.36 10.74
N ALA A 38 15.38 2.70 9.46
CA ALA A 38 14.82 3.95 8.95
C ALA A 38 13.95 3.76 7.71
N SER A 39 13.06 4.71 7.53
CA SER A 39 12.22 4.97 6.35
C SER A 39 12.20 6.47 6.10
N GLY A 40 12.03 6.89 4.85
CA GLY A 40 11.84 8.30 4.48
C GLY A 40 10.53 8.49 3.70
N LEU A 41 9.72 9.48 4.07
CA LEU A 41 8.48 9.79 3.38
C LEU A 41 8.35 11.30 3.13
N SER A 42 8.07 11.69 1.88
CA SER A 42 7.76 13.07 1.54
C SER A 42 6.25 13.30 1.49
N PRO A 43 5.70 14.21 2.32
CA PRO A 43 4.29 14.59 2.28
C PRO A 43 4.03 15.65 1.19
N SER A 44 4.63 15.52 0.02
CA SER A 44 4.48 16.44 -1.11
C SER A 44 3.12 16.38 -1.79
N GLY A 45 2.31 15.39 -1.44
CA GLY A 45 0.96 15.08 -1.89
C GLY A 45 0.47 13.82 -1.21
N PRO A 46 -0.63 13.20 -1.69
CA PRO A 46 -1.13 11.95 -1.14
C PRO A 46 -0.04 10.86 -1.10
N ILE A 47 0.21 10.32 0.08
CA ILE A 47 1.18 9.24 0.26
C ILE A 47 0.49 7.93 -0.15
N HIS A 48 0.88 7.37 -1.28
CA HIS A 48 0.19 6.23 -1.89
C HIS A 48 0.72 4.88 -1.42
N LEU A 49 0.00 3.80 -1.77
CA LEU A 49 0.34 2.42 -1.41
C LEU A 49 1.73 1.96 -1.84
N GLY A 50 2.30 2.57 -2.90
CA GLY A 50 3.69 2.32 -3.29
C GLY A 50 4.69 2.73 -2.21
N ASN A 51 4.44 3.88 -1.56
CA ASN A 51 5.27 4.38 -0.46
C ASN A 51 5.14 3.53 0.82
N LEU A 52 4.01 2.83 1.01
CA LEU A 52 3.86 1.94 2.16
C LEU A 52 4.92 0.84 2.19
N ARG A 53 5.46 0.43 1.04
CA ARG A 53 6.53 -0.58 1.00
C ARG A 53 7.80 -0.10 1.67
N GLU A 54 8.12 1.16 1.55
CA GLU A 54 9.27 1.79 2.19
C GLU A 54 9.18 1.70 3.72
N VAL A 55 7.96 1.77 4.27
CA VAL A 55 7.72 1.63 5.71
C VAL A 55 7.57 0.18 6.13
N MET A 56 6.80 -0.63 5.38
CA MET A 56 6.52 -2.02 5.78
C MET A 56 7.76 -2.92 5.74
N THR A 57 8.70 -2.67 4.83
CA THR A 57 9.93 -3.47 4.75
C THR A 57 10.79 -3.33 6.02
N PRO A 58 11.19 -2.11 6.46
CA PRO A 58 11.93 -1.96 7.71
C PRO A 58 11.09 -2.29 8.96
N HIS A 59 9.77 -2.01 8.94
CA HIS A 59 8.89 -2.37 10.04
C HIS A 59 8.91 -3.88 10.33
N LEU A 60 8.76 -4.73 9.31
CA LEU A 60 8.76 -6.18 9.48
C LEU A 60 10.09 -6.68 10.05
N VAL A 61 11.21 -6.10 9.62
CA VAL A 61 12.55 -6.43 10.14
C VAL A 61 12.70 -5.92 11.57
N ALA A 62 12.30 -4.69 11.87
CA ALA A 62 12.31 -4.10 13.21
C ALA A 62 11.49 -4.94 14.21
N ASP A 63 10.30 -5.35 13.78
CA ASP A 63 9.39 -6.16 14.58
C ASP A 63 10.00 -7.52 14.91
N GLU A 64 10.66 -8.16 13.96
CA GLU A 64 11.39 -9.42 14.18
C GLU A 64 12.56 -9.24 15.15
N ILE A 65 13.32 -8.15 15.02
CA ILE A 65 14.44 -7.84 15.92
C ILE A 65 13.94 -7.62 17.35
N ARG A 66 12.79 -6.91 17.52
CA ARG A 66 12.13 -6.77 18.84
C ARG A 66 11.69 -8.10 19.42
N ARG A 67 11.13 -9.02 18.63
CA ARG A 67 10.74 -10.36 19.08
C ARG A 67 11.91 -11.19 19.57
N ARG A 68 13.11 -10.91 19.08
CA ARG A 68 14.37 -11.56 19.54
C ARG A 68 14.95 -10.90 20.78
N GLY A 69 14.27 -9.90 21.36
CA GLY A 69 14.65 -9.24 22.60
C GLY A 69 15.68 -8.11 22.47
N HIS A 70 15.87 -7.58 21.25
CA HIS A 70 16.69 -6.40 21.04
C HIS A 70 15.85 -5.12 21.11
N GLN A 71 16.47 -4.02 21.56
CA GLN A 71 15.87 -2.69 21.48
C GLN A 71 15.99 -2.15 20.05
N VAL A 72 14.89 -1.63 19.50
CA VAL A 72 14.83 -1.12 18.15
C VAL A 72 14.12 0.23 18.11
N ARG A 73 14.73 1.20 17.43
CA ARG A 73 14.08 2.42 16.99
C ARG A 73 13.76 2.31 15.49
N HIS A 74 12.50 2.36 15.13
CA HIS A 74 12.08 2.49 13.74
C HIS A 74 11.77 3.96 13.48
N LEU A 75 12.63 4.62 12.73
CA LEU A 75 12.49 6.03 12.38
C LEU A 75 11.66 6.17 11.10
N ILE A 76 10.70 7.10 11.08
CA ILE A 76 10.13 7.62 9.85
C ILE A 76 10.54 9.08 9.73
N SER A 77 11.45 9.34 8.82
CA SER A 77 11.87 10.68 8.46
C SER A 77 10.83 11.31 7.53
N TRP A 78 10.17 12.34 8.02
CA TRP A 78 9.23 13.13 7.21
C TRP A 78 10.00 14.24 6.50
N ASP A 79 10.12 14.15 5.16
CA ASP A 79 10.76 15.17 4.33
C ASP A 79 9.83 16.39 4.14
N ASP A 80 9.28 16.86 5.23
CA ASP A 80 8.32 17.96 5.32
C ASP A 80 8.96 19.36 5.17
N TYR A 81 10.29 19.41 5.20
CA TYR A 81 11.08 20.63 4.91
C TYR A 81 11.51 20.70 3.44
N ASP A 82 11.12 19.73 2.61
CA ASP A 82 11.32 19.80 1.18
C ASP A 82 10.45 20.89 0.56
N ARG A 83 10.94 21.43 -0.58
CA ARG A 83 10.18 22.43 -1.31
C ARG A 83 8.91 21.87 -1.93
N TYR A 84 7.87 22.64 -1.94
CA TYR A 84 6.67 22.40 -2.74
C TYR A 84 7.02 22.60 -4.24
N ARG A 85 7.07 21.52 -5.02
CA ARG A 85 7.60 21.54 -6.39
C ARG A 85 6.57 21.89 -7.45
N LYS A 86 5.35 21.44 -7.26
CA LYS A 86 4.22 21.63 -8.18
C LYS A 86 2.90 21.45 -7.45
N VAL A 87 1.83 22.00 -8.01
CA VAL A 87 0.45 21.75 -7.55
C VAL A 87 0.02 20.39 -8.07
N PRO A 88 -0.23 19.38 -7.19
CA PRO A 88 -0.74 18.09 -7.64
C PRO A 88 -2.17 18.23 -8.18
N ALA A 89 -2.46 17.53 -9.28
CA ALA A 89 -3.80 17.54 -9.86
C ALA A 89 -4.82 16.73 -9.03
N GLY A 90 -6.08 17.12 -9.06
CA GLY A 90 -7.20 16.33 -8.54
C GLY A 90 -7.30 16.28 -7.01
N ILE A 91 -6.64 17.18 -6.29
CA ILE A 91 -6.78 17.29 -4.83
C ILE A 91 -7.94 18.23 -4.50
N ALA A 92 -8.92 17.71 -3.77
CA ALA A 92 -10.06 18.51 -3.33
C ALA A 92 -9.61 19.69 -2.45
N GLY A 93 -10.19 20.86 -2.68
CA GLY A 93 -9.85 22.07 -1.92
C GLY A 93 -8.56 22.76 -2.35
N VAL A 94 -7.94 22.34 -3.46
CA VAL A 94 -6.74 22.96 -4.04
C VAL A 94 -7.11 23.58 -5.40
N ASP A 95 -6.65 24.82 -5.62
CA ASP A 95 -6.84 25.56 -6.88
C ASP A 95 -5.51 26.19 -7.35
N ASP A 96 -5.56 26.96 -8.44
CA ASP A 96 -4.38 27.56 -9.05
C ASP A 96 -3.63 28.55 -8.13
N SER A 97 -4.23 29.04 -7.05
CA SER A 97 -3.56 29.93 -6.10
C SER A 97 -2.39 29.25 -5.38
N TRP A 98 -2.41 27.90 -5.28
CA TRP A 98 -1.26 27.15 -4.70
C TRP A 98 0.03 27.28 -5.53
N GLN A 99 -0.02 27.73 -6.77
CA GLN A 99 1.18 27.99 -7.59
C GLN A 99 2.10 29.04 -6.95
N GLU A 100 1.57 30.00 -6.22
CA GLU A 100 2.36 31.01 -5.54
C GLU A 100 3.30 30.44 -4.47
N HIS A 101 2.95 29.25 -3.93
CA HIS A 101 3.72 28.57 -2.89
C HIS A 101 4.84 27.68 -3.43
N ILE A 102 4.93 27.49 -4.76
CA ILE A 102 6.01 26.69 -5.35
C ILE A 102 7.38 27.26 -4.93
N GLY A 103 8.23 26.38 -4.40
CA GLY A 103 9.56 26.72 -3.86
C GLY A 103 9.59 26.90 -2.34
N LYS A 104 8.45 27.03 -1.66
CA LYS A 104 8.39 27.10 -0.19
C LYS A 104 8.50 25.71 0.44
N PRO A 105 8.95 25.57 1.71
CA PRO A 105 8.86 24.32 2.45
C PRO A 105 7.42 23.81 2.51
N LEU A 106 7.21 22.49 2.48
CA LEU A 106 5.88 21.89 2.55
C LEU A 106 5.10 22.31 3.81
N THR A 107 5.81 22.57 4.91
CA THR A 107 5.21 23.07 6.16
C THR A 107 4.82 24.55 6.11
N SER A 108 5.31 25.31 5.12
CA SER A 108 4.92 26.72 4.87
C SER A 108 3.82 26.85 3.80
N VAL A 109 3.34 25.74 3.24
CA VAL A 109 2.27 25.72 2.24
C VAL A 109 0.93 25.49 2.96
N PRO A 110 -0.13 26.27 2.66
CA PRO A 110 -1.45 26.06 3.25
C PRO A 110 -1.97 24.65 2.99
N ALA A 111 -2.66 24.08 3.96
CA ALA A 111 -3.41 22.85 3.75
C ALA A 111 -4.53 23.07 2.71
N PRO A 112 -5.02 22.01 2.04
CA PRO A 112 -6.19 22.12 1.16
C PRO A 112 -7.40 22.75 1.89
N LYS A 113 -8.22 23.52 1.19
CA LYS A 113 -9.41 24.17 1.77
C LYS A 113 -10.34 23.12 2.40
N GLY A 114 -10.76 23.38 3.63
CA GLY A 114 -11.59 22.46 4.42
C GLY A 114 -10.79 21.43 5.24
N SER A 115 -9.46 21.45 5.16
CA SER A 115 -8.60 20.63 6.03
C SER A 115 -8.62 21.13 7.46
N ALA A 116 -8.59 20.19 8.44
CA ALA A 116 -8.40 20.49 9.85
C ALA A 116 -6.92 20.67 10.26
N HIS A 117 -5.99 20.42 9.33
CA HIS A 117 -4.55 20.46 9.60
C HIS A 117 -3.95 21.83 9.28
N PRO A 118 -2.86 22.23 9.95
CA PRO A 118 -2.33 23.59 9.87
C PRO A 118 -1.63 23.90 8.52
N ASN A 119 -1.12 22.88 7.82
CA ASN A 119 -0.37 23.05 6.59
C ASN A 119 -0.46 21.81 5.71
N TRP A 120 0.11 21.91 4.52
CA TRP A 120 0.16 20.86 3.50
C TRP A 120 0.77 19.56 4.03
N ALA A 121 1.94 19.65 4.65
CA ALA A 121 2.65 18.48 5.13
C ALA A 121 1.85 17.72 6.19
N GLU A 122 1.28 18.42 7.18
CA GLU A 122 0.49 17.78 8.24
C GLU A 122 -0.80 17.15 7.71
N HIS A 123 -1.41 17.75 6.67
CA HIS A 123 -2.58 17.17 6.04
C HIS A 123 -2.29 15.77 5.43
N PHE A 124 -1.21 15.64 4.67
CA PHE A 124 -0.90 14.36 4.03
C PHE A 124 -0.22 13.35 4.96
N LYS A 125 0.49 13.81 6.00
CA LYS A 125 1.03 12.92 7.04
C LYS A 125 -0.07 12.24 7.84
N ALA A 126 -1.14 12.96 8.20
CA ALA A 126 -2.18 12.46 9.11
C ALA A 126 -2.80 11.15 8.63
N ALA A 127 -3.25 11.08 7.38
CA ALA A 127 -3.86 9.86 6.82
C ALA A 127 -2.88 8.67 6.79
N MET A 128 -1.60 8.93 6.57
CA MET A 128 -0.57 7.88 6.61
C MET A 128 -0.33 7.40 8.04
N ILE A 129 -0.25 8.31 9.01
CA ILE A 129 -0.04 7.97 10.42
C ILE A 129 -1.19 7.12 10.95
N GLU A 130 -2.44 7.47 10.63
CA GLU A 130 -3.62 6.69 11.00
C GLU A 130 -3.58 5.28 10.39
N ALA A 131 -3.24 5.16 9.10
CA ALA A 131 -3.11 3.87 8.44
C ALA A 131 -1.98 3.03 9.04
N LEU A 132 -0.85 3.63 9.40
CA LEU A 132 0.25 2.92 10.06
C LEU A 132 -0.14 2.43 11.46
N ALA A 133 -0.93 3.20 12.20
CA ALA A 133 -1.46 2.77 13.49
C ALA A 133 -2.40 1.55 13.35
N GLU A 134 -3.32 1.56 12.36
CA GLU A 134 -4.20 0.41 12.07
C GLU A 134 -3.39 -0.82 11.63
N LEU A 135 -2.28 -0.62 10.92
CA LEU A 135 -1.35 -1.69 10.55
C LEU A 135 -0.44 -2.16 11.69
N GLY A 136 -0.53 -1.57 12.88
CA GLY A 136 0.32 -1.92 14.02
C GLY A 136 1.80 -1.57 13.81
N VAL A 137 2.09 -0.51 13.07
CA VAL A 137 3.45 0.00 12.86
C VAL A 137 3.81 0.98 13.97
N GLU A 138 4.75 0.59 14.82
CA GLU A 138 5.34 1.48 15.83
C GLU A 138 6.57 2.16 15.26
N PHE A 139 6.65 3.49 15.38
CA PHE A 139 7.75 4.29 14.85
C PHE A 139 7.96 5.59 15.61
N ASP A 140 9.17 6.14 15.49
CA ASP A 140 9.54 7.49 15.91
C ASP A 140 9.47 8.41 14.67
N GLY A 141 8.52 9.33 14.64
CA GLY A 141 8.39 10.31 13.55
C GLY A 141 9.35 11.49 13.72
N ILE A 142 10.19 11.72 12.71
CA ILE A 142 11.15 12.85 12.71
C ILE A 142 10.72 13.86 11.65
N SER A 143 10.32 15.07 12.08
CA SER A 143 10.08 16.20 11.17
C SER A 143 11.39 16.83 10.76
N GLN A 144 11.70 16.85 9.48
CA GLN A 144 12.91 17.52 8.98
C GLN A 144 12.81 19.03 9.14
N THR A 145 11.61 19.61 9.05
CA THR A 145 11.39 21.02 9.40
C THR A 145 11.85 21.30 10.82
N ALA A 146 11.41 20.49 11.79
CA ALA A 146 11.79 20.68 13.19
C ALA A 146 13.31 20.50 13.39
N GLN A 147 13.93 19.50 12.76
CA GLN A 147 15.38 19.26 12.88
C GLN A 147 16.20 20.43 12.36
N TYR A 148 15.87 20.95 11.18
CA TYR A 148 16.61 22.06 10.57
C TYR A 148 16.35 23.40 11.29
N THR A 149 15.08 23.73 11.58
CA THR A 149 14.73 25.03 12.14
C THR A 149 15.07 25.18 13.63
N SER A 150 15.18 24.08 14.38
CA SER A 150 15.68 24.09 15.76
C SER A 150 17.20 24.21 15.87
N GLY A 151 17.91 24.01 14.75
CA GLY A 151 19.36 24.03 14.71
C GLY A 151 20.06 22.75 15.19
N VAL A 152 19.31 21.65 15.34
CA VAL A 152 19.85 20.34 15.74
C VAL A 152 20.92 19.86 14.74
N TYR A 153 20.76 20.11 13.45
CA TYR A 153 21.74 19.75 12.41
C TYR A 153 22.84 20.80 12.17
N ARG A 154 22.96 21.83 13.00
CA ARG A 154 23.91 22.92 12.78
C ARG A 154 25.34 22.44 12.61
N GLU A 155 25.83 21.60 13.50
CA GLU A 155 27.21 21.07 13.42
C GLU A 155 27.42 20.24 12.14
N GLN A 156 26.42 19.47 11.72
CA GLN A 156 26.46 18.68 10.50
C GLN A 156 26.48 19.57 9.25
N ILE A 157 25.73 20.67 9.25
CA ILE A 157 25.72 21.66 8.17
C ILE A 157 27.10 22.31 8.06
N LEU A 158 27.66 22.80 9.17
CA LEU A 158 29.00 23.40 9.18
C LEU A 158 30.09 22.40 8.76
N HIS A 159 29.93 21.12 9.18
CA HIS A 159 30.81 20.04 8.78
C HIS A 159 30.76 19.80 7.26
N ALA A 160 29.56 19.71 6.68
CA ALA A 160 29.38 19.58 5.23
C ALA A 160 29.99 20.76 4.45
N MET A 161 29.84 21.98 4.96
CA MET A 161 30.41 23.17 4.36
C MET A 161 31.94 23.15 4.37
N ARG A 162 32.59 22.73 5.47
CA ARG A 162 34.05 22.56 5.55
C ARG A 162 34.60 21.50 4.59
N HIS A 163 33.82 20.42 4.35
CA HIS A 163 34.21 19.29 3.50
C HIS A 163 33.56 19.35 2.11
N ARG A 164 33.05 20.54 1.69
CA ARG A 164 32.33 20.71 0.41
C ARG A 164 33.14 20.30 -0.80
N GLY A 165 34.48 20.48 -0.75
CA GLY A 165 35.36 20.06 -1.82
C GLY A 165 35.49 18.55 -1.98
N GLU A 166 35.48 17.80 -0.86
CA GLU A 166 35.47 16.33 -0.87
C GLU A 166 34.11 15.81 -1.38
N ILE A 167 33.02 16.43 -0.93
CA ILE A 167 31.64 16.10 -1.36
C ILE A 167 31.53 16.34 -2.87
N ASP A 168 31.99 17.50 -3.37
CA ASP A 168 31.95 17.84 -4.79
C ASP A 168 32.75 16.84 -5.63
N ALA A 169 33.94 16.46 -5.18
CA ALA A 169 34.78 15.48 -5.87
C ALA A 169 34.09 14.07 -5.96
N ILE A 170 33.32 13.69 -4.95
CA ILE A 170 32.50 12.46 -5.01
C ILE A 170 31.39 12.64 -6.03
N LEU A 171 30.63 13.72 -5.97
CA LEU A 171 29.52 14.00 -6.88
C LEU A 171 29.96 14.08 -8.34
N ASP A 172 31.11 14.68 -8.62
CA ASP A 172 31.67 14.83 -9.97
C ASP A 172 31.95 13.49 -10.65
N GLN A 173 32.29 12.44 -9.91
CA GLN A 173 32.48 11.10 -10.47
C GLN A 173 31.19 10.57 -11.16
N TYR A 174 30.04 11.13 -10.80
CA TYR A 174 28.72 10.71 -11.30
C TYR A 174 28.13 11.72 -12.29
N ARG A 175 28.50 13.01 -12.24
CA ARG A 175 28.07 14.06 -13.19
C ARG A 175 28.64 13.81 -14.59
N THR A 176 29.87 13.41 -14.70
CA THR A 176 30.55 13.16 -15.99
C THR A 176 30.04 11.95 -16.75
N LYS A 177 29.39 11.01 -16.07
CA LYS A 177 28.79 9.81 -16.70
C LYS A 177 27.40 10.07 -17.32
N LYS A 178 26.82 11.25 -17.15
CA LYS A 178 25.58 11.71 -17.81
C LYS A 178 25.80 12.47 -19.11
N ALA A 179 26.97 12.33 -19.82
CA ALA A 179 27.18 12.88 -21.15
C ALA A 179 26.16 12.28 -22.15
N PRO A 180 25.72 13.02 -23.19
CA PRO A 180 24.54 12.70 -23.98
C PRO A 180 24.69 11.33 -24.64
N ALA A 181 23.71 10.46 -24.36
CA ALA A 181 23.58 9.16 -24.99
C ALA A 181 23.49 9.35 -26.51
N LYS A 182 24.53 8.92 -27.25
CA LYS A 182 24.41 8.68 -28.67
C LYS A 182 23.20 7.77 -28.88
N LYS A 183 22.32 8.15 -29.81
CA LYS A 183 21.18 7.34 -30.27
C LYS A 183 21.65 5.92 -30.60
N GLN A 184 21.63 5.03 -29.64
CA GLN A 184 21.62 3.59 -29.89
C GLN A 184 20.17 3.21 -30.00
N GLN A 185 19.85 2.43 -31.03
CA GLN A 185 18.52 1.86 -31.25
C GLN A 185 18.07 1.14 -29.99
N GLN A 186 17.15 1.76 -29.28
CA GLN A 186 16.52 1.22 -28.09
C GLN A 186 15.67 0.02 -28.51
N LYS A 187 15.94 -1.16 -27.92
CA LYS A 187 14.88 -2.12 -27.68
C LYS A 187 13.75 -1.40 -26.93
N PRO A 188 12.48 -1.69 -27.20
CA PRO A 188 11.40 -1.05 -26.47
C PRO A 188 11.58 -1.36 -24.98
N VAL A 189 12.02 -0.38 -24.23
CA VAL A 189 11.92 -0.34 -22.77
C VAL A 189 10.44 -0.19 -22.49
N ASP A 190 9.89 -1.04 -21.66
CA ASP A 190 8.47 -1.03 -21.31
C ASP A 190 8.12 0.40 -20.85
N GLU A 191 7.09 1.02 -21.44
CA GLU A 191 6.63 2.38 -21.07
C GLU A 191 6.41 2.53 -19.56
N ALA A 192 6.11 1.41 -18.89
CA ALA A 192 6.01 1.30 -17.44
C ALA A 192 7.32 1.60 -16.69
N GLU A 193 8.52 1.34 -17.27
CA GLU A 193 9.81 1.64 -16.63
C GLU A 193 10.21 3.12 -16.78
N LEU A 194 9.83 3.76 -17.88
CA LEU A 194 10.09 5.19 -18.10
C LEU A 194 9.18 6.09 -17.24
N GLU A 195 7.90 5.73 -17.12
CA GLU A 195 6.96 6.41 -16.22
C GLU A 195 7.28 6.16 -14.74
N ALA A 196 8.04 5.07 -14.42
CA ALA A 196 8.47 4.76 -13.06
C ALA A 196 9.47 5.82 -12.54
N ALA A 197 10.36 6.31 -13.37
CA ALA A 197 11.32 7.35 -12.99
C ALA A 197 10.69 8.73 -12.74
N GLU A 198 9.57 9.05 -13.40
CA GLU A 198 8.88 10.33 -13.22
C GLU A 198 7.93 10.37 -12.01
N GLY A 199 7.47 9.21 -11.53
CA GLY A 199 6.49 9.11 -10.45
C GLY A 199 7.04 9.02 -9.03
N SER A 200 8.34 8.75 -8.87
CA SER A 200 8.99 8.52 -7.58
C SER A 200 9.59 9.76 -6.91
N GLY A 201 9.36 10.94 -7.45
CA GLY A 201 10.00 12.17 -6.92
C GLY A 201 11.50 12.32 -7.27
N ALA A 202 12.07 11.38 -8.01
CA ALA A 202 13.43 11.43 -8.53
C ALA A 202 13.57 12.41 -9.72
N ALA A 203 12.71 13.42 -9.84
CA ALA A 203 12.92 14.53 -10.75
C ALA A 203 14.17 15.27 -10.31
N ALA A 204 15.18 15.29 -11.18
CA ALA A 204 16.47 15.95 -11.08
C ALA A 204 16.80 16.41 -9.65
N GLU A 205 17.39 15.50 -8.86
CA GLU A 205 17.87 15.80 -7.53
C GLU A 205 18.82 16.99 -7.63
N ASP A 206 18.55 18.04 -6.87
CA ASP A 206 19.40 19.22 -6.79
C ASP A 206 20.69 18.82 -6.06
N ASP A 207 21.77 18.70 -6.80
CA ASP A 207 23.10 18.31 -6.26
C ASP A 207 23.80 19.45 -5.54
N GLY A 208 23.19 20.63 -5.43
CA GLY A 208 23.77 21.85 -4.89
C GLY A 208 24.16 22.87 -6.00
N SER A 209 24.45 24.10 -5.57
CA SER A 209 24.85 25.15 -6.49
C SER A 209 26.33 25.02 -6.87
N SER A 210 26.60 24.82 -8.15
CA SER A 210 27.92 24.95 -8.73
C SER A 210 27.93 26.25 -9.52
N GLY A 211 28.28 27.36 -8.86
CA GLY A 211 28.42 28.69 -9.49
C GLY A 211 29.87 29.11 -9.61
N ALA A 212 30.10 30.36 -10.03
CA ALA A 212 31.43 30.96 -10.09
C ALA A 212 32.17 30.96 -8.72
N ALA A 213 31.43 30.83 -7.62
CA ALA A 213 31.96 30.78 -6.26
C ALA A 213 32.27 29.33 -5.77
N GLY A 214 32.06 28.30 -6.60
CA GLY A 214 32.27 26.88 -6.25
C GLY A 214 31.01 26.13 -5.89
N TYR A 215 31.20 24.93 -5.35
CA TYR A 215 30.13 24.04 -4.90
C TYR A 215 29.72 24.29 -3.42
N PHE A 216 28.43 24.36 -3.15
CA PHE A 216 27.88 24.47 -1.80
C PHE A 216 26.75 23.44 -1.59
N PRO A 217 26.89 22.54 -0.59
CA PRO A 217 25.90 21.52 -0.30
C PRO A 217 24.69 22.04 0.51
N TYR A 218 24.64 23.32 0.85
CA TYR A 218 23.60 23.95 1.63
C TYR A 218 22.77 24.92 0.80
N LYS A 219 21.47 24.88 0.98
CA LYS A 219 20.51 25.70 0.27
C LYS A 219 19.63 26.47 1.24
N PRO A 220 19.83 27.80 1.35
CA PRO A 220 18.99 28.64 2.20
C PRO A 220 17.59 28.83 1.58
N TYR A 221 16.57 28.92 2.42
CA TYR A 221 15.29 29.49 2.04
C TYR A 221 15.37 31.02 2.12
N CYS A 222 14.84 31.70 1.12
CA CYS A 222 14.90 33.17 1.02
C CYS A 222 14.22 33.87 2.19
N GLY A 223 14.87 34.84 2.81
CA GLY A 223 14.32 35.63 3.91
C GLY A 223 13.12 36.49 3.55
N ASN A 224 12.93 36.80 2.25
CA ASN A 224 11.82 37.62 1.79
C ASN A 224 10.62 36.81 1.27
N CYS A 225 10.84 35.79 0.39
CA CYS A 225 9.76 35.04 -0.24
C CYS A 225 9.64 33.58 0.22
N GLU A 226 10.49 33.14 1.13
CA GLU A 226 10.54 31.79 1.74
C GLU A 226 10.81 30.65 0.75
N LYS A 227 11.24 30.97 -0.48
CA LYS A 227 11.50 29.95 -1.51
C LYS A 227 12.96 29.49 -1.52
N ASP A 228 13.23 28.23 -1.87
CA ASP A 228 14.56 27.63 -1.96
C ASP A 228 15.28 27.92 -3.29
N LEU A 229 14.70 28.76 -4.14
CA LEU A 229 15.29 29.18 -5.41
C LEU A 229 16.37 30.24 -5.19
N THR A 230 17.35 29.87 -4.38
CA THR A 230 18.46 30.70 -3.94
C THR A 230 19.79 30.15 -4.48
N THR A 231 20.78 31.03 -4.65
CA THR A 231 22.13 30.67 -5.01
C THR A 231 23.08 31.26 -3.98
N VAL A 232 23.96 30.44 -3.42
CA VAL A 232 25.04 30.88 -2.54
C VAL A 232 26.12 31.49 -3.42
N ILE A 233 26.49 32.72 -3.14
CA ILE A 233 27.47 33.50 -3.92
C ILE A 233 28.79 33.71 -3.18
N ALA A 234 28.82 33.57 -1.85
CA ALA A 234 30.05 33.63 -1.06
C ALA A 234 29.85 32.86 0.27
N TYR A 235 30.93 32.29 0.74
CA TYR A 235 31.00 31.69 2.09
C TYR A 235 32.40 31.81 2.65
N ASP A 236 32.51 32.22 3.89
CA ASP A 236 33.74 32.31 4.65
C ASP A 236 33.75 31.26 5.76
N ASP A 237 34.74 30.37 5.75
CA ASP A 237 34.83 29.23 6.67
C ASP A 237 35.15 29.66 8.12
N ASP A 238 35.84 30.79 8.34
CA ASP A 238 36.24 31.25 9.68
C ASP A 238 35.10 31.97 10.39
N SER A 239 34.44 32.89 9.71
CA SER A 239 33.31 33.66 10.26
C SER A 239 31.98 32.94 10.12
N THR A 240 31.89 31.89 9.29
CA THR A 240 30.69 31.21 8.85
C THR A 240 29.67 32.12 8.13
N GLU A 241 30.12 33.27 7.62
CA GLU A 241 29.31 34.20 6.84
C GLU A 241 29.00 33.63 5.46
N LEU A 242 27.71 33.53 5.16
CA LEU A 242 27.18 33.03 3.90
C LEU A 242 26.33 34.12 3.25
N THR A 243 26.67 34.45 2.02
CA THR A 243 25.87 35.38 1.20
C THR A 243 25.13 34.61 0.13
N TYR A 244 23.84 34.85 -0.01
CA TYR A 244 23.01 34.24 -1.06
C TYR A 244 22.13 35.28 -1.75
N THR A 245 21.70 34.93 -2.96
CA THR A 245 20.73 35.71 -3.73
C THR A 245 19.58 34.84 -4.16
N CYS A 246 18.36 35.36 -4.03
CA CYS A 246 17.14 34.67 -4.50
C CYS A 246 16.90 34.99 -5.98
N THR A 247 16.74 33.96 -6.80
CA THR A 247 16.48 34.11 -8.23
C THR A 247 15.06 34.52 -8.57
N VAL A 248 14.12 34.37 -7.59
CA VAL A 248 12.71 34.71 -7.77
C VAL A 248 12.41 36.17 -7.47
N CYS A 249 12.89 36.69 -6.32
CA CYS A 249 12.54 38.03 -5.88
C CYS A 249 13.76 39.00 -5.88
N GLY A 250 14.95 38.54 -6.26
CA GLY A 250 16.16 39.35 -6.28
C GLY A 250 16.72 39.72 -4.90
N PHE A 251 16.12 39.21 -3.81
CA PHE A 251 16.58 39.46 -2.45
C PHE A 251 17.98 38.87 -2.22
N SER A 252 18.87 39.62 -1.60
CA SER A 252 20.20 39.16 -1.21
C SER A 252 20.41 39.40 0.28
N GLU A 253 21.02 38.43 0.94
CA GLU A 253 21.25 38.46 2.39
C GLU A 253 22.60 37.82 2.70
N THR A 254 23.31 38.39 3.70
CA THR A 254 24.47 37.76 4.33
C THR A 254 24.09 37.35 5.74
N VAL A 255 24.27 36.07 6.05
CA VAL A 255 23.90 35.47 7.34
C VAL A 255 25.10 34.71 7.90
N ARG A 256 25.11 34.51 9.22
CA ARG A 256 26.05 33.61 9.88
C ARG A 256 25.47 32.21 9.97
N LEU A 257 26.05 31.25 9.28
CA LEU A 257 25.51 29.91 9.17
C LEU A 257 25.46 29.16 10.53
N ASN A 258 26.36 29.51 11.46
CA ASN A 258 26.34 28.99 12.84
C ASN A 258 25.16 29.47 13.68
N GLU A 259 24.40 30.46 13.23
CA GLU A 259 23.21 31.01 13.88
C GLU A 259 21.95 30.88 13.00
N PHE A 260 22.14 30.59 11.72
CA PHE A 260 21.09 30.56 10.69
C PHE A 260 20.44 29.17 10.60
N ASN A 261 19.11 29.13 10.57
CA ASN A 261 18.34 27.88 10.58
C ASN A 261 17.23 27.82 9.51
N ARG A 262 17.29 28.70 8.47
CA ARG A 262 16.36 28.71 7.34
C ARG A 262 17.04 28.14 6.10
N GLY A 263 17.17 26.84 6.03
CA GLY A 263 17.78 26.16 4.89
C GLY A 263 18.09 24.72 5.22
N LYS A 264 18.50 23.97 4.23
CA LYS A 264 18.82 22.55 4.37
C LYS A 264 19.96 22.13 3.47
N LEU A 265 20.57 20.98 3.79
CA LEU A 265 21.49 20.29 2.91
C LEU A 265 20.76 19.77 1.67
N VAL A 266 21.44 19.71 0.53
CA VAL A 266 20.91 19.07 -0.66
C VAL A 266 20.76 17.57 -0.45
N TRP A 267 19.79 16.95 -1.10
CA TRP A 267 19.36 15.57 -0.84
C TRP A 267 20.50 14.54 -0.78
N LYS A 268 21.42 14.57 -1.73
CA LYS A 268 22.54 13.62 -1.79
C LYS A 268 23.55 13.76 -0.63
N VAL A 269 23.48 14.86 0.12
CA VAL A 269 24.30 15.12 1.30
C VAL A 269 23.48 14.99 2.58
N ASP A 270 22.22 15.43 2.54
CA ASP A 270 21.28 15.37 3.64
C ASP A 270 21.01 13.92 4.09
N TRP A 271 20.70 13.03 3.15
CA TRP A 271 20.36 11.64 3.47
C TRP A 271 21.52 10.87 4.13
N PRO A 272 22.74 10.82 3.58
CA PRO A 272 23.87 10.18 4.27
C PRO A 272 24.29 10.89 5.58
N MET A 273 24.11 12.19 5.71
CA MET A 273 24.29 12.90 6.97
C MET A 273 23.33 12.35 8.03
N ARG A 274 22.07 12.15 7.70
CA ARG A 274 21.06 11.56 8.62
C ARG A 274 21.43 10.13 9.00
N TRP A 275 21.96 9.31 8.09
CA TRP A 275 22.46 7.97 8.41
C TRP A 275 23.50 7.99 9.52
N ALA A 276 24.46 8.92 9.40
CA ALA A 276 25.52 9.07 10.40
C ALA A 276 24.96 9.64 11.71
N TYR A 277 24.11 10.65 11.64
CA TYR A 277 23.54 11.35 12.80
C TYR A 277 22.66 10.42 13.66
N GLU A 278 21.77 9.66 13.03
CA GLU A 278 20.85 8.73 13.71
C GLU A 278 21.46 7.36 13.99
N GLY A 279 22.61 7.04 13.40
CA GLY A 279 23.24 5.72 13.51
C GLY A 279 22.45 4.62 12.82
N VAL A 280 21.90 4.90 11.63
CA VAL A 280 21.03 3.99 10.89
C VAL A 280 21.79 2.72 10.49
N ILE A 281 21.23 1.56 10.82
CA ILE A 281 21.78 0.24 10.47
C ILE A 281 21.08 -0.35 9.24
N PHE A 282 19.78 -0.10 9.08
CA PHE A 282 18.97 -0.67 8.00
C PHE A 282 18.03 0.38 7.43
N GLU A 283 18.10 0.60 6.12
CA GLU A 283 17.20 1.46 5.37
C GLU A 283 17.08 0.97 3.92
N PRO A 284 15.99 0.27 3.56
CA PRO A 284 15.72 -0.14 2.19
C PRO A 284 15.53 1.07 1.28
N SER A 285 15.86 0.93 0.00
CA SER A 285 15.65 2.00 -0.99
C SER A 285 14.93 1.51 -2.22
N GLY A 286 14.13 2.38 -2.84
CA GLY A 286 13.48 2.10 -4.12
C GLY A 286 14.47 1.83 -5.24
N VAL A 287 14.02 1.15 -6.29
CA VAL A 287 14.84 0.84 -7.48
C VAL A 287 15.44 2.11 -8.12
N ASP A 288 14.72 3.22 -8.06
CA ASP A 288 15.12 4.54 -8.56
C ASP A 288 16.30 5.16 -7.78
N HIS A 289 16.41 4.87 -6.48
CA HIS A 289 17.51 5.30 -5.63
C HIS A 289 18.68 4.31 -5.58
N SER A 290 18.54 3.13 -6.16
CA SER A 290 19.53 2.03 -6.09
C SER A 290 20.37 1.84 -7.36
N SER A 291 20.07 2.56 -8.46
CA SER A 291 20.80 2.48 -9.72
C SER A 291 22.18 3.14 -9.62
N PRO A 292 23.15 2.80 -10.53
CA PRO A 292 24.48 3.42 -10.54
C PRO A 292 24.42 4.95 -10.62
N GLY A 293 25.05 5.65 -9.66
CA GLY A 293 25.05 7.10 -9.55
C GLY A 293 23.81 7.70 -8.88
N SER A 294 22.92 6.86 -8.37
CA SER A 294 21.76 7.27 -7.56
C SER A 294 22.16 7.65 -6.13
N SER A 295 21.21 8.24 -5.42
CA SER A 295 21.40 8.80 -4.08
C SER A 295 21.90 7.80 -3.06
N PHE A 296 21.42 6.55 -3.08
CA PHE A 296 21.85 5.52 -2.13
C PHE A 296 23.32 5.13 -2.34
N GLN A 297 23.74 4.95 -3.59
CA GLN A 297 25.12 4.60 -3.91
C GLN A 297 26.09 5.75 -3.64
N VAL A 298 25.72 6.97 -4.02
CA VAL A 298 26.53 8.19 -3.76
C VAL A 298 26.59 8.46 -2.27
N GLY A 299 25.48 8.32 -1.56
CA GLY A 299 25.39 8.47 -0.11
C GLY A 299 26.32 7.52 0.65
N GLY A 300 26.51 6.29 0.13
CA GLY A 300 27.45 5.33 0.70
C GLY A 300 28.92 5.81 0.72
N GLN A 301 29.30 6.72 -0.19
CA GLN A 301 30.63 7.35 -0.16
C GLN A 301 30.65 8.60 0.73
N ILE A 302 29.58 9.39 0.72
CA ILE A 302 29.48 10.65 1.48
C ILE A 302 29.33 10.40 2.98
N VAL A 303 28.65 9.32 3.41
CA VAL A 303 28.39 9.05 4.83
C VAL A 303 29.66 8.96 5.66
N GLY A 304 30.77 8.51 5.07
CA GLY A 304 32.08 8.44 5.73
C GLY A 304 32.61 9.82 6.14
N ILE A 305 32.30 10.88 5.40
CA ILE A 305 32.66 12.27 5.74
C ILE A 305 32.04 12.67 7.09
N PHE A 306 30.82 12.17 7.39
CA PHE A 306 30.13 12.41 8.65
C PHE A 306 30.47 11.37 9.75
N GLY A 307 31.49 10.54 9.53
CA GLY A 307 31.92 9.52 10.48
C GLY A 307 30.99 8.31 10.58
N GLY A 308 30.00 8.20 9.70
CA GLY A 308 29.03 7.10 9.66
C GLY A 308 29.42 5.98 8.70
N LYS A 309 28.52 5.00 8.57
CA LYS A 309 28.61 3.90 7.60
C LYS A 309 27.26 3.74 6.89
N GLN A 310 27.33 3.38 5.61
CA GLN A 310 26.14 3.10 4.82
C GLN A 310 25.30 2.00 5.51
N PRO A 311 23.96 2.17 5.62
CA PRO A 311 23.09 1.12 6.16
C PRO A 311 22.99 -0.08 5.21
N ILE A 312 22.58 -1.23 5.75
CA ILE A 312 22.10 -2.35 4.96
C ILE A 312 20.83 -1.86 4.24
N GLY A 313 20.86 -1.82 2.93
CA GLY A 313 19.78 -1.24 2.12
C GLY A 313 19.39 -2.14 0.96
N PRO A 314 18.53 -3.16 1.19
CA PRO A 314 18.02 -3.95 0.08
C PRO A 314 17.15 -3.07 -0.84
N MET A 315 17.35 -3.24 -2.14
CA MET A 315 16.47 -2.62 -3.13
C MET A 315 15.07 -3.22 -3.04
N TYR A 316 14.05 -2.38 -3.06
CA TYR A 316 12.68 -2.85 -3.17
C TYR A 316 12.05 -2.49 -4.53
N ALA A 317 11.26 -3.45 -5.05
CA ALA A 317 10.51 -3.30 -6.28
C ALA A 317 9.17 -2.60 -6.04
N PHE A 318 8.56 -2.08 -7.10
CA PHE A 318 7.30 -1.34 -7.03
C PHE A 318 6.11 -2.20 -6.60
N VAL A 319 5.15 -1.55 -5.96
CA VAL A 319 3.81 -2.07 -5.69
C VAL A 319 2.85 -1.40 -6.66
N GLY A 320 2.08 -2.19 -7.41
CA GLY A 320 1.06 -1.73 -8.35
C GLY A 320 -0.36 -1.89 -7.80
N ILE A 321 -1.32 -1.40 -8.56
CA ILE A 321 -2.76 -1.59 -8.31
C ILE A 321 -3.33 -2.41 -9.46
N SER A 322 -4.15 -3.41 -9.14
CA SER A 322 -4.89 -4.19 -10.14
C SER A 322 -5.87 -3.28 -10.90
N GLY A 323 -5.87 -3.36 -12.24
CA GLY A 323 -6.75 -2.55 -13.07
C GLY A 323 -6.32 -1.09 -13.29
N MET A 324 -5.18 -0.65 -12.71
CA MET A 324 -4.65 0.70 -12.90
C MET A 324 -3.28 0.68 -13.58
N ALA A 325 -3.04 1.64 -14.48
CA ALA A 325 -1.69 2.02 -14.87
C ALA A 325 -0.96 2.57 -13.64
N LYS A 326 0.36 2.75 -13.72
CA LYS A 326 1.24 3.14 -12.61
C LYS A 326 0.70 4.23 -11.66
N MET A 327 0.98 4.06 -10.36
CA MET A 327 0.74 5.07 -9.31
C MET A 327 1.75 6.22 -9.37
N SER A 328 1.25 7.45 -9.27
CA SER A 328 2.08 8.66 -9.12
C SER A 328 1.35 9.67 -8.24
N SER A 329 2.00 10.16 -7.20
CA SER A 329 1.45 11.17 -6.28
C SER A 329 1.02 12.47 -6.98
N SER A 330 1.51 12.72 -8.20
CA SER A 330 1.18 13.91 -8.99
C SER A 330 -0.06 13.78 -9.87
N ARG A 331 -0.59 12.55 -10.02
CA ARG A 331 -1.85 12.28 -10.71
C ARG A 331 -2.90 12.01 -9.64
N GLY A 332 -3.79 12.88 -9.30
CA GLY A 332 -4.84 12.62 -8.32
C GLY A 332 -5.53 11.26 -8.51
N GLY A 333 -6.15 10.73 -7.45
CA GLY A 333 -6.89 9.46 -7.49
C GLY A 333 -6.04 8.18 -7.32
N VAL A 334 -4.78 8.31 -6.89
CA VAL A 334 -3.95 7.14 -6.55
C VAL A 334 -4.33 6.64 -5.15
N PRO A 335 -4.67 5.35 -4.97
CA PRO A 335 -5.06 4.81 -3.67
C PRO A 335 -3.96 4.94 -2.61
N THR A 336 -4.37 5.40 -1.44
CA THR A 336 -3.56 5.50 -0.23
C THR A 336 -3.67 4.22 0.62
N PRO A 337 -2.80 4.02 1.62
CA PRO A 337 -2.97 2.96 2.61
C PRO A 337 -4.33 3.03 3.33
N ALA A 338 -4.83 4.23 3.64
CA ALA A 338 -6.14 4.42 4.22
C ALA A 338 -7.28 3.93 3.30
N ASP A 339 -7.16 4.13 1.97
CA ASP A 339 -8.15 3.62 1.02
C ASP A 339 -8.13 2.09 0.93
N ALA A 340 -6.96 1.46 0.99
CA ALA A 340 -6.86 0.01 1.06
C ALA A 340 -7.48 -0.54 2.36
N LEU A 341 -7.23 0.11 3.49
CA LEU A 341 -7.77 -0.30 4.79
C LEU A 341 -9.29 -0.09 4.90
N LYS A 342 -9.91 0.75 4.08
CA LYS A 342 -11.38 0.81 4.00
C LYS A 342 -12.00 -0.49 3.49
N ILE A 343 -11.30 -1.22 2.61
CA ILE A 343 -11.82 -2.41 1.92
C ILE A 343 -11.12 -3.71 2.30
N MET A 344 -9.99 -3.63 3.01
CA MET A 344 -9.17 -4.77 3.44
C MET A 344 -8.93 -4.74 4.94
N GLU A 345 -8.89 -5.92 5.55
CA GLU A 345 -8.41 -6.07 6.93
C GLU A 345 -6.89 -5.82 6.99
N PRO A 346 -6.38 -5.22 8.08
CA PRO A 346 -4.94 -4.94 8.24
C PRO A 346 -4.05 -6.16 8.03
N GLN A 347 -4.48 -7.35 8.48
CA GLN A 347 -3.75 -8.60 8.33
C GLN A 347 -3.55 -8.97 6.87
N LEU A 348 -4.58 -8.79 6.04
CA LEU A 348 -4.50 -9.08 4.61
C LEU A 348 -3.50 -8.15 3.93
N LEU A 349 -3.55 -6.85 4.22
CA LEU A 349 -2.62 -5.88 3.65
C LEU A 349 -1.18 -6.16 4.12
N ARG A 350 -0.94 -6.42 5.41
CA ARG A 350 0.37 -6.80 5.95
C ARG A 350 0.92 -8.08 5.30
N TRP A 351 0.06 -9.08 5.10
CA TRP A 351 0.45 -10.34 4.45
C TRP A 351 0.99 -10.14 3.04
N LEU A 352 0.40 -9.22 2.25
CA LEU A 352 0.89 -8.92 0.91
C LEU A 352 2.36 -8.46 0.91
N TYR A 353 2.76 -7.69 1.91
CA TYR A 353 4.15 -7.25 2.07
C TYR A 353 5.04 -8.35 2.68
N ALA A 354 4.55 -9.09 3.67
CA ALA A 354 5.33 -10.12 4.37
C ALA A 354 5.66 -11.33 3.48
N ARG A 355 4.73 -11.77 2.61
CA ARG A 355 4.92 -12.94 1.73
C ARG A 355 5.85 -12.69 0.56
N ARG A 356 6.18 -11.45 0.24
CA ARG A 356 7.00 -11.07 -0.93
C ARG A 356 8.33 -10.51 -0.47
N ARG A 357 9.42 -11.00 -1.08
CA ARG A 357 10.75 -10.40 -0.87
C ARG A 357 10.75 -8.95 -1.34
N PRO A 358 11.57 -8.07 -0.75
CA PRO A 358 11.63 -6.66 -1.17
C PRO A 358 11.79 -6.45 -2.67
N ASN A 359 12.62 -7.24 -3.34
CA ASN A 359 12.89 -7.13 -4.78
C ASN A 359 11.81 -7.75 -5.70
N GLN A 360 10.71 -8.25 -5.16
CA GLN A 360 9.59 -8.80 -5.92
C GLN A 360 8.43 -7.81 -5.98
N SER A 361 8.02 -7.40 -7.18
CA SER A 361 6.82 -6.58 -7.37
C SER A 361 5.55 -7.38 -7.11
N PHE A 362 4.48 -6.71 -6.73
CA PHE A 362 3.13 -7.27 -6.62
C PHE A 362 2.07 -6.20 -6.84
N LYS A 363 0.82 -6.63 -6.99
CA LYS A 363 -0.33 -5.73 -7.14
C LYS A 363 -1.28 -5.89 -5.95
N ILE A 364 -1.88 -4.78 -5.53
CA ILE A 364 -2.97 -4.74 -4.55
C ILE A 364 -4.27 -4.62 -5.32
N ALA A 365 -5.26 -5.45 -4.98
CA ALA A 365 -6.53 -5.53 -5.69
C ALA A 365 -7.56 -4.56 -5.10
N PHE A 366 -8.11 -3.68 -5.97
CA PHE A 366 -9.27 -2.84 -5.69
C PHE A 366 -10.48 -3.26 -6.54
N ASP A 367 -10.24 -4.06 -7.57
CA ASP A 367 -11.25 -4.68 -8.42
C ASP A 367 -11.74 -6.03 -7.84
N GLN A 368 -12.44 -6.82 -8.64
CA GLN A 368 -12.97 -8.12 -8.20
C GLN A 368 -11.91 -9.13 -7.75
N GLU A 369 -10.63 -8.92 -8.08
CA GLU A 369 -9.53 -9.76 -7.59
C GLU A 369 -9.39 -9.70 -6.05
N ILE A 370 -9.95 -8.69 -5.37
CA ILE A 370 -9.97 -8.64 -3.90
C ILE A 370 -10.65 -9.86 -3.29
N GLN A 371 -11.71 -10.39 -3.94
CA GLN A 371 -12.42 -11.58 -3.46
C GLN A 371 -11.52 -12.82 -3.49
N ARG A 372 -10.74 -12.96 -4.57
CA ARG A 372 -9.76 -14.05 -4.69
C ARG A 372 -8.62 -13.91 -3.69
N LEU A 373 -8.21 -12.67 -3.41
CA LEU A 373 -7.17 -12.39 -2.42
C LEU A 373 -7.60 -12.83 -1.01
N TYR A 374 -8.86 -12.59 -0.65
CA TYR A 374 -9.43 -13.10 0.60
C TYR A 374 -9.58 -14.63 0.61
N ASP A 375 -9.98 -15.24 -0.51
CA ASP A 375 -10.05 -16.71 -0.63
C ASP A 375 -8.64 -17.34 -0.42
N GLU A 376 -7.57 -16.71 -0.93
CA GLU A 376 -6.18 -17.14 -0.69
C GLU A 376 -5.78 -16.99 0.78
N TRP A 377 -6.15 -15.88 1.41
CA TRP A 377 -5.89 -15.62 2.82
C TRP A 377 -6.60 -16.60 3.73
N ASP A 378 -7.90 -16.82 3.54
CA ASP A 378 -8.70 -17.74 4.35
C ASP A 378 -8.19 -19.19 4.21
N LYS A 379 -7.79 -19.58 3.01
CA LYS A 379 -7.16 -20.88 2.77
C LYS A 379 -5.82 -21.01 3.50
N LEU A 380 -5.03 -19.94 3.55
CA LEU A 380 -3.77 -19.93 4.30
C LEU A 380 -4.02 -20.03 5.79
N ASP A 381 -4.95 -19.24 6.33
CA ASP A 381 -5.32 -19.24 7.75
C ASP A 381 -5.78 -20.64 8.19
N GLY A 382 -6.61 -21.32 7.37
CA GLY A 382 -7.00 -22.70 7.58
C GLY A 382 -5.82 -23.67 7.61
N LYS A 383 -4.89 -23.57 6.65
CA LYS A 383 -3.69 -24.43 6.60
C LYS A 383 -2.74 -24.18 7.76
N VAL A 384 -2.65 -22.96 8.27
CA VAL A 384 -1.84 -22.65 9.46
C VAL A 384 -2.51 -23.27 10.70
N THR A 385 -3.84 -23.21 10.78
CA THR A 385 -4.61 -23.79 11.89
C THR A 385 -4.52 -25.31 11.93
N ASP A 386 -4.57 -25.99 10.77
CA ASP A 386 -4.49 -27.46 10.68
C ASP A 386 -3.04 -28.00 10.60
N GLY A 387 -2.05 -27.10 10.60
CA GLY A 387 -0.62 -27.45 10.57
C GLY A 387 -0.11 -27.93 9.20
N SER A 388 -0.87 -27.76 8.11
CA SER A 388 -0.48 -28.19 6.75
C SER A 388 0.22 -27.09 5.93
N ALA A 389 0.38 -25.89 6.50
CA ALA A 389 1.05 -24.78 5.81
C ALA A 389 2.56 -24.97 5.71
N LEU A 390 3.15 -24.47 4.62
CA LEU A 390 4.61 -24.47 4.47
C LEU A 390 5.28 -23.50 5.47
N PRO A 391 6.50 -23.76 5.91
CA PRO A 391 7.19 -22.90 6.88
C PRO A 391 7.25 -21.42 6.51
N GLY A 392 7.51 -21.10 5.23
CA GLY A 392 7.51 -19.72 4.73
C GLY A 392 6.12 -19.05 4.77
N ASP A 393 5.06 -19.82 4.54
CA ASP A 393 3.68 -19.34 4.63
C ASP A 393 3.28 -19.11 6.10
N VAL A 394 3.70 -19.99 7.02
CA VAL A 394 3.51 -19.82 8.47
C VAL A 394 4.18 -18.54 8.95
N ALA A 395 5.43 -18.30 8.52
CA ALA A 395 6.17 -17.08 8.88
C ALA A 395 5.44 -15.83 8.37
N ALA A 396 5.05 -15.80 7.09
CA ALA A 396 4.34 -14.66 6.51
C ALA A 396 2.98 -14.42 7.20
N HIS A 397 2.23 -15.48 7.49
CA HIS A 397 0.98 -15.41 8.24
C HIS A 397 1.19 -14.84 9.65
N SER A 398 2.15 -15.38 10.41
CA SER A 398 2.48 -14.90 11.76
C SER A 398 2.79 -13.40 11.78
N ARG A 399 3.56 -12.89 10.79
CA ARG A 399 3.90 -11.46 10.67
C ARG A 399 2.71 -10.59 10.27
N ALA A 400 1.72 -11.19 9.62
CA ALA A 400 0.49 -10.50 9.23
C ALA A 400 -0.46 -10.30 10.41
N VAL A 401 -0.63 -11.32 11.26
CA VAL A 401 -1.65 -11.32 12.32
C VAL A 401 -1.21 -10.69 13.63
N ARG A 402 0.10 -10.50 13.83
CA ARG A 402 0.63 -9.94 15.08
C ARG A 402 1.92 -9.15 14.88
N THR A 403 2.21 -8.29 15.85
CA THR A 403 3.47 -7.56 16.01
C THR A 403 4.18 -8.02 17.27
N ALA A 404 5.36 -7.47 17.57
CA ALA A 404 6.05 -7.67 18.84
C ALA A 404 5.24 -7.16 20.04
N ALA A 405 4.36 -6.16 19.83
CA ALA A 405 3.48 -5.61 20.87
C ALA A 405 2.26 -6.50 21.16
N GLY A 406 1.86 -7.36 20.22
CA GLY A 406 0.70 -8.23 20.40
C GLY A 406 -0.01 -8.61 19.09
N GLU A 407 -1.15 -9.25 19.24
CA GLU A 407 -2.01 -9.59 18.10
C GLU A 407 -2.79 -8.37 17.60
N LEU A 408 -2.97 -8.30 16.29
CA LEU A 408 -3.84 -7.30 15.69
C LEU A 408 -5.30 -7.72 15.82
N PRO A 409 -6.24 -6.76 15.99
CA PRO A 409 -7.67 -7.06 16.02
C PRO A 409 -8.10 -7.84 14.78
N ARG A 410 -8.84 -8.93 14.95
CA ARG A 410 -9.33 -9.80 13.88
C ARG A 410 -10.84 -9.94 13.93
N THR A 411 -11.45 -10.22 12.79
CA THR A 411 -12.83 -10.65 12.71
C THR A 411 -12.99 -11.96 13.51
N SER A 412 -13.89 -11.99 14.48
CA SER A 412 -14.07 -13.14 15.36
C SER A 412 -14.63 -14.35 14.62
N ARG A 413 -15.52 -14.10 13.65
CA ARG A 413 -16.07 -15.11 12.75
C ARG A 413 -15.89 -14.70 11.29
N PRO A 414 -14.73 -15.02 10.67
CA PRO A 414 -14.39 -14.61 9.33
C PRO A 414 -15.18 -15.41 8.29
N LEU A 415 -16.34 -14.91 7.90
CA LEU A 415 -17.10 -15.46 6.77
C LEU A 415 -16.37 -15.11 5.43
N PRO A 416 -16.56 -15.92 4.37
CA PRO A 416 -15.95 -15.63 3.07
C PRO A 416 -16.30 -14.23 2.58
N TYR A 417 -15.29 -13.44 2.20
CA TYR A 417 -15.47 -12.06 1.76
C TYR A 417 -16.46 -11.93 0.59
N ARG A 418 -16.40 -12.88 -0.35
CA ARG A 418 -17.32 -12.99 -1.47
C ARG A 418 -18.79 -13.09 -1.03
N THR A 419 -19.04 -13.85 0.02
CA THR A 419 -20.39 -14.01 0.59
C THR A 419 -20.84 -12.71 1.23
N LEU A 420 -19.98 -12.08 2.04
CA LEU A 420 -20.27 -10.80 2.69
C LEU A 420 -20.54 -9.70 1.67
N ALA A 421 -19.70 -9.61 0.61
CA ALA A 421 -19.89 -8.66 -0.48
C ALA A 421 -21.21 -8.88 -1.22
N SER A 422 -21.59 -10.14 -1.49
CA SER A 422 -22.86 -10.46 -2.15
C SER A 422 -24.04 -10.07 -1.28
N VAL A 423 -23.99 -10.34 0.02
CA VAL A 423 -25.06 -9.99 0.97
C VAL A 423 -25.17 -8.47 1.11
N ALA A 424 -24.06 -7.76 1.25
CA ALA A 424 -24.04 -6.29 1.32
C ALA A 424 -24.62 -5.64 0.05
N ASP A 425 -24.31 -6.20 -1.13
CA ASP A 425 -24.85 -5.73 -2.40
C ASP A 425 -26.38 -5.94 -2.51
N ILE A 426 -26.86 -7.13 -2.19
CA ILE A 426 -28.29 -7.49 -2.28
C ILE A 426 -29.12 -6.71 -1.26
N THR A 427 -28.59 -6.48 -0.07
CA THR A 427 -29.33 -5.80 1.02
C THR A 427 -29.21 -4.28 0.96
N ALA A 428 -28.40 -3.73 0.06
CA ALA A 428 -28.16 -2.29 -0.08
C ALA A 428 -27.88 -1.59 1.28
N GLY A 429 -27.15 -2.24 2.19
CA GLY A 429 -26.79 -1.73 3.51
C GLY A 429 -27.83 -1.92 4.62
N HIS A 430 -28.93 -2.64 4.37
CA HIS A 430 -29.90 -2.99 5.43
C HIS A 430 -29.35 -4.09 6.36
N GLN A 431 -28.81 -3.67 7.50
CA GLN A 431 -28.06 -4.55 8.42
C GLN A 431 -28.90 -5.69 9.01
N ASP A 432 -30.17 -5.45 9.39
CA ASP A 432 -31.05 -6.49 9.92
C ASP A 432 -31.34 -7.58 8.87
N GLN A 433 -31.48 -7.19 7.62
CA GLN A 433 -31.65 -8.12 6.52
C GLN A 433 -30.35 -8.90 6.25
N ALA A 434 -29.21 -8.22 6.29
CA ALA A 434 -27.91 -8.86 6.14
C ALA A 434 -27.66 -9.90 7.23
N LEU A 435 -27.93 -9.55 8.50
CA LEU A 435 -27.81 -10.49 9.62
C LEU A 435 -28.68 -11.73 9.42
N ARG A 436 -29.96 -11.55 9.05
CA ARG A 436 -30.87 -12.66 8.80
C ARG A 436 -30.32 -13.59 7.72
N ILE A 437 -29.91 -13.04 6.57
CA ILE A 437 -29.35 -13.84 5.46
C ILE A 437 -28.09 -14.57 5.90
N LEU A 438 -27.17 -13.89 6.57
CA LEU A 438 -25.92 -14.49 7.04
C LEU A 438 -26.15 -15.58 8.09
N SER A 439 -27.18 -15.42 8.94
CA SER A 439 -27.60 -16.45 9.90
C SER A 439 -28.22 -17.68 9.22
N ASP A 440 -29.00 -17.46 8.16
CA ASP A 440 -29.63 -18.54 7.39
C ASP A 440 -28.60 -19.32 6.53
N LEU A 441 -27.41 -18.76 6.27
CA LEU A 441 -26.33 -19.47 5.55
C LEU A 441 -25.78 -20.66 6.35
N ASP A 442 -25.79 -20.61 7.67
CA ASP A 442 -25.38 -21.69 8.57
C ASP A 442 -26.41 -21.84 9.72
N PRO A 443 -27.54 -22.50 9.48
CA PRO A 443 -28.60 -22.65 10.47
C PRO A 443 -28.17 -23.44 11.72
N GLN A 444 -27.11 -24.24 11.64
CA GLN A 444 -26.59 -25.00 12.79
C GLN A 444 -25.71 -24.13 13.71
N ASN A 445 -25.15 -23.07 13.17
CA ASN A 445 -24.36 -22.11 13.91
C ASN A 445 -24.64 -20.68 13.40
N PRO A 446 -25.88 -20.16 13.62
CA PRO A 446 -26.28 -18.86 13.10
C PRO A 446 -25.47 -17.73 13.71
N LEU A 447 -25.32 -16.62 12.98
CA LEU A 447 -24.75 -15.38 13.54
C LEU A 447 -25.73 -14.79 14.57
N GLY A 448 -25.23 -14.49 15.77
CA GLY A 448 -26.00 -13.75 16.78
C GLY A 448 -26.02 -12.24 16.52
N SER A 449 -24.98 -11.70 15.88
CA SER A 449 -24.82 -10.28 15.55
C SER A 449 -23.88 -10.11 14.35
N LEU A 450 -24.05 -9.03 13.58
CA LEU A 450 -23.09 -8.65 12.55
C LEU A 450 -21.70 -8.33 13.12
N ASP A 451 -21.61 -8.00 14.41
CA ASP A 451 -20.32 -7.72 15.06
C ASP A 451 -19.39 -8.93 15.04
N GLU A 452 -19.93 -10.15 14.99
CA GLU A 452 -19.12 -11.36 14.82
C GLU A 452 -18.39 -11.40 13.46
N ALA A 453 -19.00 -10.84 12.41
CA ALA A 453 -18.44 -10.77 11.06
C ALA A 453 -17.64 -9.47 10.80
N ARG A 454 -17.63 -8.54 11.75
CA ARG A 454 -16.87 -7.28 11.65
C ARG A 454 -15.43 -7.46 12.13
N PRO A 455 -14.49 -6.69 11.56
CA PRO A 455 -14.64 -5.61 10.58
C PRO A 455 -14.80 -6.08 9.11
N ARG A 456 -14.67 -7.39 8.82
CA ARG A 456 -14.67 -7.89 7.43
C ARG A 456 -15.97 -7.56 6.68
N TYR A 457 -17.12 -7.61 7.34
CA TYR A 457 -18.41 -7.22 6.73
C TYR A 457 -18.37 -5.75 6.28
N ASP A 458 -17.92 -4.84 7.14
CA ASP A 458 -17.84 -3.41 6.83
C ASP A 458 -16.86 -3.13 5.67
N LYS A 459 -15.73 -3.88 5.60
CA LYS A 459 -14.78 -3.79 4.49
C LYS A 459 -15.41 -4.26 3.16
N ALA A 460 -16.19 -5.32 3.19
CA ALA A 460 -16.91 -5.83 2.02
C ALA A 460 -18.01 -4.86 1.54
N GLU A 461 -18.77 -4.29 2.47
CA GLU A 461 -19.77 -3.26 2.17
C GLU A 461 -19.14 -1.99 1.60
N ALA A 462 -18.03 -1.53 2.18
CA ALA A 462 -17.28 -0.38 1.69
C ALA A 462 -16.77 -0.63 0.26
N TRP A 463 -16.23 -1.84 -0.02
CA TRP A 463 -15.77 -2.20 -1.35
C TRP A 463 -16.91 -2.15 -2.38
N ILE A 464 -18.05 -2.74 -2.06
CA ILE A 464 -19.25 -2.69 -2.91
C ILE A 464 -19.62 -1.22 -3.20
N ASN A 465 -19.69 -0.38 -2.17
CA ASN A 465 -20.14 1.00 -2.30
C ASN A 465 -19.17 1.91 -3.06
N THR A 466 -17.87 1.62 -3.06
CA THR A 466 -16.85 2.50 -3.63
C THR A 466 -16.23 1.99 -4.93
N HIS A 467 -16.23 0.67 -5.17
CA HIS A 467 -15.49 0.06 -6.28
C HIS A 467 -16.36 -0.76 -7.25
N VAL A 468 -17.62 -1.03 -6.90
CA VAL A 468 -18.55 -1.68 -7.83
C VAL A 468 -19.43 -0.60 -8.48
N PRO A 469 -19.37 -0.43 -9.82
CA PRO A 469 -20.20 0.54 -10.52
C PRO A 469 -21.69 0.34 -10.27
N ALA A 470 -22.46 1.42 -10.24
CA ALA A 470 -23.89 1.37 -9.92
C ALA A 470 -24.70 0.47 -10.88
N ASP A 471 -24.31 0.44 -12.16
CA ASP A 471 -24.89 -0.42 -13.18
C ASP A 471 -24.52 -1.91 -13.03
N GLN A 472 -23.53 -2.21 -12.19
CA GLN A 472 -23.14 -3.57 -11.84
C GLN A 472 -23.67 -4.03 -10.47
N ARG A 473 -24.37 -3.15 -9.75
CA ARG A 473 -25.00 -3.47 -8.46
C ARG A 473 -26.21 -4.38 -8.67
N THR A 474 -26.45 -5.24 -7.69
CA THR A 474 -27.55 -6.21 -7.74
C THR A 474 -28.88 -5.54 -7.39
N ILE A 475 -29.80 -5.51 -8.34
CA ILE A 475 -31.18 -5.05 -8.13
C ILE A 475 -32.10 -6.25 -8.43
N VAL A 476 -32.75 -6.75 -7.39
CA VAL A 476 -33.74 -7.84 -7.54
C VAL A 476 -34.99 -7.27 -8.21
N ARG A 477 -35.54 -7.97 -9.19
CA ARG A 477 -36.79 -7.57 -9.85
C ARG A 477 -37.94 -7.51 -8.86
N ASP A 478 -38.83 -6.53 -9.05
CA ASP A 478 -40.05 -6.41 -8.24
C ASP A 478 -41.15 -7.33 -8.75
N GLU A 479 -41.21 -7.59 -10.05
CA GLU A 479 -42.22 -8.40 -10.72
C GLU A 479 -41.56 -9.43 -11.66
N PRO A 480 -42.21 -10.59 -11.89
CA PRO A 480 -41.72 -11.60 -12.82
C PRO A 480 -41.68 -11.08 -14.26
N ASP A 481 -40.70 -11.50 -15.03
CA ASP A 481 -40.60 -11.23 -16.46
C ASP A 481 -41.53 -12.17 -17.24
N ALA A 482 -42.80 -11.77 -17.33
CA ALA A 482 -43.85 -12.59 -17.95
C ALA A 482 -43.58 -12.88 -19.46
N GLU A 483 -42.88 -11.97 -20.15
CA GLU A 483 -42.57 -12.18 -21.58
C GLU A 483 -41.44 -13.19 -21.72
N LEU A 484 -40.38 -13.08 -20.93
CA LEU A 484 -39.31 -14.05 -20.91
C LEU A 484 -39.82 -15.44 -20.52
N LEU A 485 -40.61 -15.55 -19.46
CA LEU A 485 -41.20 -16.81 -19.00
C LEU A 485 -42.03 -17.51 -20.07
N LYS A 486 -42.82 -16.74 -20.86
CA LYS A 486 -43.61 -17.27 -21.98
C LYS A 486 -42.77 -17.69 -23.19
N SER A 487 -41.59 -17.09 -23.36
CA SER A 487 -40.69 -17.36 -24.50
C SER A 487 -39.76 -18.54 -24.28
N LEU A 488 -39.74 -19.12 -23.07
CA LEU A 488 -38.83 -20.23 -22.72
C LEU A 488 -39.16 -21.51 -23.52
N ASP A 489 -38.12 -22.17 -24.00
CA ASP A 489 -38.23 -23.49 -24.59
C ASP A 489 -38.58 -24.56 -23.52
N GLU A 490 -38.98 -25.73 -23.99
CA GLU A 490 -39.43 -26.84 -23.12
C GLU A 490 -38.33 -27.27 -22.13
N ALA A 491 -37.05 -27.25 -22.54
CA ALA A 491 -35.92 -27.63 -21.71
C ALA A 491 -35.71 -26.64 -20.56
N SER A 492 -35.78 -25.34 -20.86
CA SER A 492 -35.68 -24.27 -19.84
C SER A 492 -36.84 -24.29 -18.86
N GLN A 493 -38.07 -24.49 -19.35
CA GLN A 493 -39.25 -24.68 -18.49
C GLN A 493 -39.13 -25.88 -17.57
N GLN A 494 -38.59 -27.02 -18.07
CA GLN A 494 -38.34 -28.20 -17.26
C GLN A 494 -37.28 -27.94 -16.20
N SER A 495 -36.21 -27.22 -16.53
CA SER A 495 -35.18 -26.84 -15.56
C SER A 495 -35.75 -25.98 -14.42
N LEU A 496 -36.62 -25.00 -14.74
CA LEU A 496 -37.28 -24.18 -13.72
C LEU A 496 -38.20 -25.02 -12.84
N ARG A 497 -38.99 -25.95 -13.40
CA ARG A 497 -39.84 -26.86 -12.61
C ARG A 497 -39.01 -27.71 -11.66
N LEU A 498 -37.93 -28.32 -12.11
CA LEU A 498 -37.02 -29.10 -11.26
C LEU A 498 -36.42 -28.26 -10.11
N LEU A 499 -36.09 -27.01 -10.37
CA LEU A 499 -35.62 -26.09 -9.34
C LEU A 499 -36.72 -25.80 -8.33
N LEU A 500 -37.91 -25.36 -8.78
CA LEU A 500 -39.05 -25.00 -7.94
C LEU A 500 -39.52 -26.17 -7.07
N ASP A 501 -39.63 -27.38 -7.63
CA ASP A 501 -40.01 -28.62 -6.91
C ASP A 501 -38.99 -28.97 -5.80
N GLY A 502 -37.70 -28.64 -6.02
CA GLY A 502 -36.64 -28.92 -5.06
C GLY A 502 -36.47 -27.89 -3.95
N LEU A 503 -37.03 -26.68 -4.06
CA LEU A 503 -36.77 -25.57 -3.13
C LEU A 503 -37.09 -25.90 -1.68
N ASP A 504 -38.25 -26.56 -1.40
CA ASP A 504 -38.70 -26.84 -0.03
C ASP A 504 -37.76 -27.78 0.73
N SER A 505 -37.17 -28.73 0.05
CA SER A 505 -36.26 -29.71 0.66
C SER A 505 -34.78 -29.27 0.68
N HIS A 506 -34.44 -28.18 -0.02
CA HIS A 506 -33.04 -27.73 -0.20
C HIS A 506 -32.83 -26.27 0.25
N TRP A 507 -33.72 -25.70 1.06
CA TRP A 507 -33.62 -24.27 1.44
C TRP A 507 -32.54 -24.04 2.50
N SER A 508 -31.29 -24.23 2.08
CA SER A 508 -30.06 -23.90 2.81
C SER A 508 -28.95 -23.58 1.79
N LEU A 509 -27.85 -22.99 2.20
CA LEU A 509 -26.75 -22.66 1.26
C LEU A 509 -26.24 -23.91 0.53
N ASP A 510 -25.99 -24.98 1.26
CA ASP A 510 -25.49 -26.25 0.68
C ASP A 510 -26.57 -26.93 -0.14
N GLY A 511 -27.81 -26.97 0.35
CA GLY A 511 -28.94 -27.53 -0.38
C GLY A 511 -29.21 -26.80 -1.69
N LEU A 512 -29.28 -25.46 -1.66
CA LEU A 512 -29.44 -24.66 -2.86
C LEU A 512 -28.23 -24.77 -3.81
N THR A 513 -27.02 -24.91 -3.28
CA THR A 513 -25.84 -25.19 -4.10
C THR A 513 -25.98 -26.51 -4.81
N HIS A 514 -26.34 -27.57 -4.09
CA HIS A 514 -26.58 -28.89 -4.66
C HIS A 514 -27.70 -28.87 -5.71
N LEU A 515 -28.81 -28.21 -5.41
CA LEU A 515 -29.97 -28.11 -6.29
C LEU A 515 -29.65 -27.33 -7.57
N VAL A 516 -29.15 -26.11 -7.46
CA VAL A 516 -28.88 -25.22 -8.63
C VAL A 516 -27.85 -25.84 -9.58
N TYR A 517 -26.77 -26.44 -9.05
CA TYR A 517 -25.78 -27.14 -9.86
C TYR A 517 -26.24 -28.53 -10.32
N GLY A 518 -27.19 -29.14 -9.61
CA GLY A 518 -27.74 -30.45 -9.89
C GLY A 518 -28.78 -30.47 -11.00
N VAL A 519 -29.64 -29.45 -11.11
CA VAL A 519 -30.73 -29.40 -12.10
C VAL A 519 -30.26 -29.72 -13.53
N PRO A 520 -29.23 -29.08 -14.12
CA PRO A 520 -28.80 -29.42 -15.48
C PRO A 520 -28.20 -30.83 -15.60
N LYS A 521 -27.64 -31.38 -14.52
CA LYS A 521 -27.12 -32.76 -14.52
C LYS A 521 -28.27 -33.76 -14.55
N VAL A 522 -29.26 -33.58 -13.68
CA VAL A 522 -30.45 -34.44 -13.61
C VAL A 522 -31.24 -34.41 -14.92
N GLN A 523 -31.42 -33.24 -15.50
CA GLN A 523 -32.08 -33.08 -16.80
C GLN A 523 -31.36 -33.83 -17.92
N ALA A 524 -30.03 -33.92 -17.85
CA ALA A 524 -29.24 -34.70 -18.80
C ALA A 524 -29.07 -36.20 -18.45
N GLY A 525 -29.78 -36.69 -17.40
CA GLY A 525 -29.77 -38.08 -16.97
C GLY A 525 -28.58 -38.50 -16.09
N PHE A 526 -27.86 -37.51 -15.49
CA PHE A 526 -26.77 -37.77 -14.56
C PHE A 526 -27.25 -37.60 -13.11
N SER A 527 -26.49 -38.16 -12.15
CA SER A 527 -26.72 -37.88 -10.75
C SER A 527 -26.41 -36.41 -10.44
N ALA A 528 -27.21 -35.79 -9.53
CA ALA A 528 -26.91 -34.46 -9.00
C ALA A 528 -25.51 -34.40 -8.35
N ASP A 529 -25.05 -35.50 -7.77
CA ASP A 529 -23.74 -35.63 -7.10
C ASP A 529 -22.57 -35.90 -8.06
N ALA A 530 -22.83 -36.10 -9.35
CA ALA A 530 -21.76 -36.36 -10.32
C ALA A 530 -20.68 -35.29 -10.28
N THR A 531 -19.41 -35.69 -10.21
CA THR A 531 -18.28 -34.77 -10.12
C THR A 531 -17.96 -34.12 -11.47
N PRO A 532 -17.32 -32.92 -11.49
CA PRO A 532 -16.97 -32.23 -12.76
C PRO A 532 -16.08 -33.05 -13.71
N LYS A 533 -15.37 -34.06 -13.19
CA LYS A 533 -14.53 -34.97 -14.01
C LYS A 533 -15.35 -36.01 -14.72
N GLU A 534 -16.52 -36.35 -14.22
CA GLU A 534 -17.42 -37.37 -14.78
C GLU A 534 -18.42 -36.78 -15.78
N LEU A 535 -18.46 -35.46 -15.92
CA LEU A 535 -19.45 -34.77 -16.75
C LEU A 535 -18.88 -34.37 -18.12
N PRO A 536 -19.63 -34.60 -19.20
CA PRO A 536 -19.33 -34.04 -20.52
C PRO A 536 -19.28 -32.50 -20.52
N SER A 537 -18.58 -31.93 -21.51
CA SER A 537 -18.45 -30.46 -21.65
C SER A 537 -19.79 -29.75 -21.85
N GLU A 538 -20.75 -30.45 -22.48
CA GLU A 538 -22.11 -30.00 -22.77
C GLU A 538 -22.88 -29.66 -21.47
N ILE A 539 -22.66 -30.41 -20.39
CA ILE A 539 -23.31 -30.14 -19.10
C ILE A 539 -22.81 -28.82 -18.50
N LYS A 540 -21.54 -28.50 -18.66
CA LYS A 540 -21.00 -27.20 -18.21
C LYS A 540 -21.61 -26.04 -19.00
N THR A 541 -21.91 -26.24 -20.26
CA THR A 541 -22.62 -25.27 -21.10
C THR A 541 -24.06 -25.12 -20.65
N ALA A 542 -24.77 -26.21 -20.42
CA ALA A 542 -26.14 -26.23 -19.90
C ALA A 542 -26.23 -25.54 -18.52
N GLN A 543 -25.27 -25.79 -17.63
CA GLN A 543 -25.20 -25.08 -16.34
C GLN A 543 -25.05 -23.57 -16.53
N ARG A 544 -24.18 -23.11 -17.42
CA ARG A 544 -24.01 -21.68 -17.68
C ARG A 544 -25.28 -21.04 -18.23
N SER A 545 -25.95 -21.70 -19.18
CA SER A 545 -27.21 -21.22 -19.74
C SER A 545 -28.32 -21.16 -18.69
N PHE A 546 -28.41 -22.18 -17.83
CA PHE A 546 -29.38 -22.19 -16.75
C PHE A 546 -29.11 -21.10 -15.71
N PHE A 547 -27.84 -20.86 -15.37
CA PHE A 547 -27.47 -19.77 -14.46
C PHE A 547 -27.79 -18.40 -15.05
N ALA A 548 -27.49 -18.17 -16.33
CA ALA A 548 -27.85 -16.94 -17.03
C ALA A 548 -29.38 -16.73 -17.01
N LEU A 549 -30.17 -17.77 -17.26
CA LEU A 549 -31.63 -17.70 -17.17
C LEU A 549 -32.11 -17.26 -15.78
N LEU A 550 -31.57 -17.88 -14.73
CA LEU A 550 -31.93 -17.51 -13.35
C LEU A 550 -31.55 -16.06 -13.03
N TYR A 551 -30.38 -15.61 -13.45
CA TYR A 551 -29.99 -14.21 -13.28
C TYR A 551 -30.92 -13.26 -14.04
N HIS A 552 -31.29 -13.59 -15.27
CA HIS A 552 -32.24 -12.78 -16.05
C HIS A 552 -33.60 -12.67 -15.35
N LEU A 553 -34.13 -13.78 -14.85
CA LEU A 553 -35.43 -13.81 -14.17
C LEU A 553 -35.40 -13.08 -12.81
N LEU A 554 -34.28 -13.16 -12.07
CA LEU A 554 -34.17 -12.58 -10.73
C LEU A 554 -33.69 -11.14 -10.73
N VAL A 555 -32.70 -10.80 -11.58
CA VAL A 555 -31.98 -9.50 -11.54
C VAL A 555 -31.85 -8.82 -12.90
N GLY A 556 -32.42 -9.37 -13.97
CA GLY A 556 -32.46 -8.74 -15.29
C GLY A 556 -31.12 -8.71 -16.05
N ARG A 557 -30.14 -9.55 -15.68
CA ARG A 557 -28.80 -9.60 -16.27
C ARG A 557 -28.33 -11.04 -16.44
N ASP A 558 -27.25 -11.26 -17.22
CA ASP A 558 -26.66 -12.60 -17.46
C ASP A 558 -25.82 -13.11 -16.27
N THR A 559 -25.41 -12.23 -15.38
CA THR A 559 -24.52 -12.52 -14.25
C THR A 559 -24.93 -11.75 -13.00
N GLY A 560 -24.52 -12.23 -11.84
CA GLY A 560 -24.82 -11.60 -10.56
C GLY A 560 -24.07 -12.26 -9.40
N PRO A 561 -24.49 -12.03 -8.16
CA PRO A 561 -24.00 -12.70 -6.96
C PRO A 561 -24.13 -14.23 -7.09
N ARG A 562 -23.42 -14.98 -6.24
CA ARG A 562 -23.52 -16.43 -6.23
C ARG A 562 -25.01 -16.86 -6.09
N LEU A 563 -25.53 -17.63 -7.03
CA LEU A 563 -26.96 -17.97 -7.14
C LEU A 563 -27.57 -18.52 -5.83
N PRO A 564 -26.95 -19.48 -5.11
CA PRO A 564 -27.51 -19.95 -3.85
C PRO A 564 -27.66 -18.82 -2.81
N THR A 565 -26.70 -17.92 -2.72
CA THR A 565 -26.76 -16.75 -1.83
C THR A 565 -27.85 -15.77 -2.28
N LEU A 566 -27.97 -15.54 -3.58
CA LEU A 566 -29.01 -14.68 -4.14
C LEU A 566 -30.42 -15.23 -3.85
N LEU A 567 -30.63 -16.53 -4.06
CA LEU A 567 -31.91 -17.17 -3.77
C LEU A 567 -32.31 -17.04 -2.30
N LEU A 568 -31.37 -17.31 -1.37
CA LEU A 568 -31.61 -17.12 0.06
C LEU A 568 -31.96 -15.66 0.39
N ALA A 569 -31.25 -14.71 -0.21
CA ALA A 569 -31.47 -13.29 0.03
C ALA A 569 -32.81 -12.78 -0.51
N VAL A 570 -33.23 -13.28 -1.67
CA VAL A 570 -34.53 -12.96 -2.26
C VAL A 570 -35.67 -13.52 -1.43
N GLY A 571 -35.48 -14.69 -0.82
CA GLY A 571 -36.50 -15.40 -0.05
C GLY A 571 -37.35 -16.33 -0.91
N GLN A 572 -37.75 -17.46 -0.31
CA GLN A 572 -38.35 -18.58 -1.03
C GLN A 572 -39.63 -18.19 -1.80
N GLU A 573 -40.53 -17.49 -1.14
CA GLU A 573 -41.81 -17.06 -1.75
C GLU A 573 -41.59 -16.13 -2.95
N ARG A 574 -40.67 -15.16 -2.81
CA ARG A 574 -40.39 -14.22 -3.90
C ARG A 574 -39.64 -14.91 -5.05
N VAL A 575 -38.76 -15.86 -4.74
CA VAL A 575 -38.11 -16.68 -5.79
C VAL A 575 -39.17 -17.43 -6.60
N ARG A 576 -40.13 -18.11 -5.96
CA ARG A 576 -41.23 -18.80 -6.63
C ARG A 576 -41.99 -17.83 -7.55
N SER A 577 -42.40 -16.69 -7.01
CA SER A 577 -43.11 -15.66 -7.77
C SER A 577 -42.32 -15.18 -8.99
N LEU A 578 -41.05 -14.85 -8.84
CA LEU A 578 -40.21 -14.36 -9.92
C LEU A 578 -39.89 -15.42 -10.98
N LEU A 579 -39.88 -16.69 -10.60
CA LEU A 579 -39.68 -17.82 -11.51
C LEU A 579 -40.96 -18.37 -12.14
N GLY A 580 -42.12 -17.75 -11.86
CA GLY A 580 -43.38 -18.00 -12.56
C GLY A 580 -44.31 -19.03 -11.89
N GLU A 581 -44.17 -19.24 -10.59
CA GLU A 581 -45.12 -20.06 -9.78
C GLU A 581 -46.20 -19.22 -9.08
#